data_d6ffd8edfc2638955bc233eec92b92bc
#
_entry.id   d6ffd8edfc2638955bc233eec92b92bc
#
_cell.length_a   1.000
_cell.length_b   1.000
_cell.length_c   1.000
_cell.angle_alpha   90.00
_cell.angle_beta   90.00
_cell.angle_gamma   90.00
#
_symmetry.space_group_name_H-M   'P 1'
#
loop_
_entity.id
_entity.type
_entity.pdbx_description
1 polymer ?
#
loop_
_entity_poly.entity_id
_entity_poly.type
_entity_poly.pdbx_seq_one_letter_code
_entity_poly.pdbx_strand_id
1 'polypeptide(L)'
;SVAPNATPIEKIEQSVFFVRQDQKRARLENLLGDENLKRAIVFTRTKHRANRVCEQITKLGIESQALHGNKSQAARQKALEAFRNGEIKVLVATDIAARGIDVDGITHIINFELPNIPEDYVHRIGRTARAGAHGAAISLCDPSEQTYLRDIEKLIKNRISVAGGEPSNDETKSSVKHGKQQKNEVPQNNKRRKFKRFHRKRSARAA
;
A
#
# COMPACT_ATOMS: atom_id res chain seq x y z
N SER A 1 -32.49 6.86 -10.02
CA SER A 1 -31.16 6.28 -9.94
C SER A 1 -31.06 5.48 -8.64
N VAL A 2 -31.22 4.18 -8.74
CA VAL A 2 -31.01 3.27 -7.60
C VAL A 2 -29.50 3.20 -7.40
N ALA A 3 -29.02 3.71 -6.25
CA ALA A 3 -27.63 3.51 -5.86
C ALA A 3 -27.33 2.00 -5.84
N PRO A 4 -26.22 1.53 -6.41
CA PRO A 4 -25.88 0.12 -6.35
C PRO A 4 -25.82 -0.29 -4.87
N ASN A 5 -26.56 -1.34 -4.52
CA ASN A 5 -26.62 -1.87 -3.16
C ASN A 5 -25.20 -2.12 -2.68
N ALA A 6 -24.76 -1.36 -1.68
CA ALA A 6 -23.48 -1.59 -1.03
C ALA A 6 -23.48 -3.04 -0.53
N THR A 7 -22.48 -3.81 -0.96
CA THR A 7 -22.32 -5.20 -0.51
C THR A 7 -22.17 -5.18 1.00
N PRO A 8 -23.02 -5.88 1.77
CA PRO A 8 -22.85 -5.97 3.21
C PRO A 8 -21.46 -6.58 3.51
N ILE A 9 -20.66 -5.89 4.30
CA ILE A 9 -19.31 -6.35 4.72
C ILE A 9 -19.37 -7.75 5.32
N GLU A 10 -20.48 -8.09 5.94
CA GLU A 10 -20.78 -9.41 6.55
C GLU A 10 -20.73 -10.59 5.57
N LYS A 11 -20.89 -10.35 4.27
CA LYS A 11 -20.81 -11.39 3.21
C LYS A 11 -19.39 -11.61 2.69
N ILE A 12 -18.42 -10.86 3.19
CA ILE A 12 -17.03 -10.93 2.74
C ILE A 12 -16.22 -11.65 3.81
N GLU A 13 -15.65 -12.80 3.47
CA GLU A 13 -14.70 -13.48 4.34
C GLU A 13 -13.41 -12.68 4.42
N GLN A 14 -13.09 -12.17 5.62
CA GLN A 14 -11.94 -11.30 5.83
C GLN A 14 -10.86 -12.02 6.63
N SER A 15 -9.63 -11.96 6.11
CA SER A 15 -8.48 -12.57 6.76
C SER A 15 -7.22 -11.70 6.66
N VAL A 16 -6.30 -11.88 7.61
CA VAL A 16 -5.02 -11.20 7.65
C VAL A 16 -3.88 -12.20 7.84
N PHE A 17 -2.82 -12.01 7.07
CA PHE A 17 -1.53 -12.65 7.28
C PHE A 17 -0.54 -11.62 7.83
N PHE A 18 0.05 -11.91 8.99
CA PHE A 18 1.18 -11.14 9.49
C PHE A 18 2.44 -11.64 8.79
N VAL A 19 3.04 -10.79 7.97
CA VAL A 19 4.20 -11.12 7.15
C VAL A 19 5.19 -9.97 7.13
N ARG A 20 6.47 -10.26 7.07
CA ARG A 20 7.49 -9.24 6.86
C ARG A 20 7.38 -8.67 5.44
N GLN A 21 7.81 -7.43 5.28
CA GLN A 21 7.76 -6.73 3.98
C GLN A 21 8.47 -7.49 2.85
N ASP A 22 9.59 -8.16 3.16
CA ASP A 22 10.36 -8.97 2.21
C ASP A 22 9.64 -10.28 1.82
N GLN A 23 8.76 -10.79 2.67
CA GLN A 23 8.00 -12.03 2.47
C GLN A 23 6.64 -11.81 1.78
N LYS A 24 6.14 -10.57 1.69
CA LYS A 24 4.83 -10.28 1.06
C LYS A 24 4.73 -10.82 -0.36
N ARG A 25 5.83 -10.76 -1.13
CA ARG A 25 5.86 -11.28 -2.50
C ARG A 25 5.59 -12.80 -2.54
N ALA A 26 6.33 -13.57 -1.74
CA ALA A 26 6.16 -15.02 -1.71
C ALA A 26 4.76 -15.41 -1.22
N ARG A 27 4.21 -14.66 -0.24
CA ARG A 27 2.85 -14.89 0.22
C ARG A 27 1.83 -14.58 -0.87
N LEU A 28 1.98 -13.48 -1.61
CA LEU A 28 1.11 -13.14 -2.74
C LEU A 28 1.15 -14.24 -3.81
N GLU A 29 2.33 -14.75 -4.16
CA GLU A 29 2.50 -15.86 -5.11
C GLU A 29 1.71 -17.09 -4.68
N ASN A 30 1.83 -17.50 -3.41
CA ASN A 30 1.06 -18.61 -2.86
C ASN A 30 -0.46 -18.39 -2.94
N LEU A 31 -0.94 -17.18 -2.62
CA LEU A 31 -2.35 -16.83 -2.71
C LEU A 31 -2.88 -16.89 -4.16
N LEU A 32 -2.09 -16.41 -5.11
CA LEU A 32 -2.48 -16.42 -6.53
C LEU A 32 -2.50 -17.81 -7.16
N GLY A 33 -1.83 -18.79 -6.51
CA GLY A 33 -1.87 -20.20 -6.85
C GLY A 33 -3.13 -20.93 -6.39
N ASP A 34 -3.97 -20.32 -5.56
CA ASP A 34 -5.22 -20.92 -5.10
C ASP A 34 -6.20 -21.11 -6.27
N GLU A 35 -6.73 -22.32 -6.42
CA GLU A 35 -7.68 -22.67 -7.46
C GLU A 35 -9.03 -21.95 -7.32
N ASN A 36 -9.40 -21.56 -6.10
CA ASN A 36 -10.61 -20.80 -5.84
C ASN A 36 -10.49 -19.33 -6.25
N LEU A 37 -9.28 -18.82 -6.42
CA LEU A 37 -9.04 -17.47 -6.90
C LEU A 37 -9.25 -17.41 -8.42
N LYS A 38 -10.45 -17.03 -8.84
CA LYS A 38 -10.77 -16.89 -10.26
C LYS A 38 -10.39 -15.51 -10.80
N ARG A 39 -10.73 -14.45 -10.08
CA ARG A 39 -10.47 -13.06 -10.46
C ARG A 39 -10.15 -12.24 -9.21
N ALA A 40 -9.02 -11.52 -9.21
CA ALA A 40 -8.57 -10.76 -8.06
C ALA A 40 -8.19 -9.31 -8.37
N ILE A 41 -8.45 -8.42 -7.41
CA ILE A 41 -7.81 -7.10 -7.37
C ILE A 41 -6.78 -7.11 -6.25
N VAL A 42 -5.54 -6.74 -6.61
CA VAL A 42 -4.42 -6.56 -5.66
C VAL A 42 -4.22 -5.07 -5.42
N PHE A 43 -4.41 -4.63 -4.19
CA PHE A 43 -4.28 -3.22 -3.82
C PHE A 43 -2.91 -2.87 -3.29
N THR A 44 -2.37 -1.76 -3.78
CA THR A 44 -1.13 -1.13 -3.30
C THR A 44 -1.36 0.35 -3.06
N ARG A 45 -0.55 0.96 -2.17
CA ARG A 45 -0.68 2.40 -1.84
C ARG A 45 -0.17 3.32 -2.94
N THR A 46 0.83 2.88 -3.71
CA THR A 46 1.49 3.75 -4.69
C THR A 46 1.53 3.17 -6.10
N LYS A 47 1.51 4.06 -7.11
CA LYS A 47 1.66 3.70 -8.52
C LYS A 47 2.93 2.90 -8.84
N HIS A 48 4.05 3.24 -8.18
CA HIS A 48 5.32 2.55 -8.38
C HIS A 48 5.27 1.11 -7.83
N ARG A 49 4.62 0.93 -6.66
CA ARG A 49 4.40 -0.38 -6.10
C ARG A 49 3.45 -1.19 -6.99
N ALA A 50 2.38 -0.58 -7.51
CA ALA A 50 1.45 -1.25 -8.42
C ALA A 50 2.16 -1.81 -9.66
N ASN A 51 3.01 -1.03 -10.32
CA ASN A 51 3.78 -1.52 -11.46
C ASN A 51 4.70 -2.68 -11.07
N ARG A 52 5.48 -2.53 -9.97
CA ARG A 52 6.42 -3.56 -9.51
C ARG A 52 5.71 -4.87 -9.17
N VAL A 53 4.59 -4.81 -8.46
CA VAL A 53 3.80 -6.00 -8.11
C VAL A 53 3.21 -6.64 -9.37
N CYS A 54 2.68 -5.85 -10.29
CA CYS A 54 2.18 -6.34 -11.57
C CYS A 54 3.26 -7.08 -12.37
N GLU A 55 4.46 -6.49 -12.51
CA GLU A 55 5.61 -7.13 -13.17
C GLU A 55 6.01 -8.45 -12.50
N GLN A 56 5.96 -8.51 -11.17
CA GLN A 56 6.26 -9.73 -10.42
C GLN A 56 5.22 -10.83 -10.71
N ILE A 57 3.94 -10.49 -10.74
CA ILE A 57 2.84 -11.43 -11.05
C ILE A 57 2.95 -11.94 -12.50
N THR A 58 3.22 -11.04 -13.45
CA THR A 58 3.39 -11.42 -14.87
C THR A 58 4.57 -12.38 -15.07
N LYS A 59 5.68 -12.20 -14.33
CA LYS A 59 6.83 -13.12 -14.35
C LYS A 59 6.50 -14.53 -13.85
N LEU A 60 5.43 -14.70 -13.09
CA LEU A 60 4.91 -16.01 -12.68
C LEU A 60 4.01 -16.66 -13.73
N GLY A 61 3.85 -16.04 -14.90
CA GLY A 61 2.96 -16.51 -15.95
C GLY A 61 1.48 -16.20 -15.72
N ILE A 62 1.17 -15.33 -14.74
CA ILE A 62 -0.22 -14.93 -14.44
C ILE A 62 -0.54 -13.64 -15.19
N GLU A 63 -1.57 -13.69 -16.04
CA GLU A 63 -2.03 -12.52 -16.79
C GLU A 63 -2.52 -11.42 -15.84
N SER A 64 -1.82 -10.28 -15.87
CA SER A 64 -2.09 -9.16 -14.96
C SER A 64 -1.84 -7.81 -15.61
N GLN A 65 -2.54 -6.79 -15.15
CA GLN A 65 -2.32 -5.39 -15.53
C GLN A 65 -2.36 -4.45 -14.33
N ALA A 66 -1.59 -3.35 -14.43
CA ALA A 66 -1.58 -2.30 -13.41
C ALA A 66 -2.54 -1.16 -13.77
N LEU A 67 -3.33 -0.71 -12.77
CA LEU A 67 -4.29 0.39 -12.88
C LEU A 67 -3.96 1.48 -11.86
N HIS A 68 -3.47 2.63 -12.32
CA HIS A 68 -3.12 3.78 -11.47
C HIS A 68 -3.16 5.10 -12.23
N GLY A 69 -3.11 6.22 -11.52
CA GLY A 69 -3.29 7.55 -12.10
C GLY A 69 -2.32 7.96 -13.21
N ASN A 70 -1.14 7.34 -13.31
CA ASN A 70 -0.16 7.62 -14.38
C ASN A 70 -0.42 6.83 -15.68
N LYS A 71 -1.42 5.96 -15.72
CA LYS A 71 -1.83 5.32 -16.97
C LYS A 71 -2.74 6.27 -17.75
N SER A 72 -2.60 6.32 -19.07
CA SER A 72 -3.52 7.07 -19.93
C SER A 72 -4.95 6.51 -19.80
N GLN A 73 -5.94 7.32 -20.11
CA GLN A 73 -7.34 6.88 -20.02
C GLN A 73 -7.60 5.66 -20.94
N ALA A 74 -7.01 5.65 -22.13
CA ALA A 74 -7.10 4.51 -23.06
C ALA A 74 -6.48 3.22 -22.46
N ALA A 75 -5.30 3.32 -21.83
CA ALA A 75 -4.67 2.18 -21.17
C ALA A 75 -5.48 1.68 -19.96
N ARG A 76 -6.10 2.57 -19.20
CA ARG A 76 -7.00 2.21 -18.09
C ARG A 76 -8.24 1.49 -18.59
N GLN A 77 -8.86 2.02 -19.63
CA GLN A 77 -10.05 1.40 -20.25
C GLN A 77 -9.73 0.00 -20.78
N LYS A 78 -8.61 -0.15 -21.50
CA LYS A 78 -8.14 -1.45 -22.01
C LYS A 78 -7.91 -2.46 -20.87
N ALA A 79 -7.26 -2.02 -19.77
CA ALA A 79 -7.03 -2.89 -18.61
C ALA A 79 -8.33 -3.35 -17.95
N LEU A 80 -9.30 -2.45 -17.82
CA LEU A 80 -10.62 -2.78 -17.26
C LEU A 80 -11.44 -3.69 -18.16
N GLU A 81 -11.38 -3.50 -19.47
CA GLU A 81 -12.05 -4.38 -20.44
C GLU A 81 -11.45 -5.79 -20.43
N ALA A 82 -10.11 -5.90 -20.47
CA ALA A 82 -9.43 -7.18 -20.37
C ALA A 82 -9.75 -7.90 -19.05
N PHE A 83 -9.84 -7.16 -17.94
CA PHE A 83 -10.22 -7.71 -16.64
C PHE A 83 -11.69 -8.13 -16.60
N ARG A 84 -12.60 -7.35 -17.21
CA ARG A 84 -14.03 -7.66 -17.31
C ARG A 84 -14.28 -8.89 -18.17
N ASN A 85 -13.57 -9.01 -19.29
CA ASN A 85 -13.70 -10.14 -20.23
C ASN A 85 -13.01 -11.43 -19.72
N GLY A 86 -12.21 -11.34 -18.61
CA GLY A 86 -11.48 -12.49 -18.09
C GLY A 86 -10.18 -12.81 -18.84
N GLU A 87 -9.75 -11.91 -19.72
CA GLU A 87 -8.45 -12.02 -20.43
C GLU A 87 -7.27 -11.88 -19.47
N ILE A 88 -7.45 -11.16 -18.36
CA ILE A 88 -6.51 -11.07 -17.25
C ILE A 88 -7.16 -11.54 -15.95
N LYS A 89 -6.41 -12.33 -15.18
CA LYS A 89 -6.85 -12.88 -13.89
C LYS A 89 -6.70 -11.87 -12.76
N VAL A 90 -5.69 -10.99 -12.82
CA VAL A 90 -5.30 -10.09 -11.73
C VAL A 90 -5.21 -8.64 -12.21
N LEU A 91 -5.89 -7.75 -11.49
CA LEU A 91 -5.75 -6.31 -11.66
C LEU A 91 -4.99 -5.74 -10.44
N VAL A 92 -3.85 -5.08 -10.66
CA VAL A 92 -3.10 -4.43 -9.57
C VAL A 92 -3.42 -2.95 -9.55
N ALA A 93 -4.03 -2.45 -8.48
CA ALA A 93 -4.60 -1.11 -8.48
C ALA A 93 -4.19 -0.27 -7.26
N THR A 94 -4.26 1.06 -7.42
CA THR A 94 -4.28 2.02 -6.31
C THR A 94 -5.72 2.47 -6.02
N ASP A 95 -5.99 2.94 -4.81
CA ASP A 95 -7.34 3.33 -4.36
C ASP A 95 -8.02 4.31 -5.31
N ILE A 96 -7.31 5.40 -5.69
CA ILE A 96 -7.84 6.43 -6.58
C ILE A 96 -8.26 5.84 -7.93
N ALA A 97 -7.47 4.93 -8.48
CA ALA A 97 -7.73 4.37 -9.79
C ALA A 97 -8.81 3.26 -9.75
N ALA A 98 -8.97 2.62 -8.61
CA ALA A 98 -9.96 1.57 -8.40
C ALA A 98 -11.37 2.11 -8.08
N ARG A 99 -11.48 3.39 -7.76
CA ARG A 99 -12.81 4.01 -7.56
C ARG A 99 -13.63 3.92 -8.85
N GLY A 100 -14.86 3.45 -8.71
CA GLY A 100 -15.77 3.28 -9.85
C GLY A 100 -15.54 2.02 -10.68
N ILE A 101 -14.62 1.12 -10.28
CA ILE A 101 -14.55 -0.21 -10.91
C ILE A 101 -15.88 -0.92 -10.64
N ASP A 102 -16.61 -1.17 -11.71
CA ASP A 102 -17.82 -1.97 -11.72
C ASP A 102 -17.58 -3.20 -12.61
N VAL A 103 -17.10 -4.25 -11.97
CA VAL A 103 -16.80 -5.54 -12.58
C VAL A 103 -17.33 -6.63 -11.68
N ASP A 104 -18.19 -7.48 -12.23
CA ASP A 104 -18.73 -8.62 -11.52
C ASP A 104 -17.76 -9.79 -11.49
N GLY A 105 -18.01 -10.76 -10.59
CA GLY A 105 -17.22 -11.98 -10.50
C GLY A 105 -15.81 -11.81 -9.94
N ILE A 106 -15.54 -10.71 -9.25
CA ILE A 106 -14.30 -10.57 -8.47
C ILE A 106 -14.44 -11.45 -7.23
N THR A 107 -13.67 -12.52 -7.16
CA THR A 107 -13.70 -13.48 -6.07
C THR A 107 -12.83 -13.04 -4.89
N HIS A 108 -11.72 -12.36 -5.17
CA HIS A 108 -10.74 -12.01 -4.14
C HIS A 108 -10.30 -10.55 -4.21
N ILE A 109 -10.21 -9.93 -3.05
CA ILE A 109 -9.49 -8.68 -2.83
C ILE A 109 -8.25 -8.99 -2.01
N ILE A 110 -7.07 -8.60 -2.51
CA ILE A 110 -5.81 -8.78 -1.80
C ILE A 110 -5.24 -7.41 -1.47
N ASN A 111 -5.22 -7.03 -0.20
CA ASN A 111 -4.52 -5.85 0.27
C ASN A 111 -3.03 -6.21 0.43
N PHE A 112 -2.24 -6.06 -0.64
CA PHE A 112 -0.79 -6.23 -0.59
C PHE A 112 -0.14 -5.21 0.36
N GLU A 113 -0.72 -4.01 0.42
CA GLU A 113 -0.47 -2.99 1.42
C GLU A 113 -1.81 -2.51 2.00
N LEU A 114 -1.89 -2.43 3.32
CA LEU A 114 -3.06 -1.86 3.98
C LEU A 114 -3.20 -0.36 3.65
N PRO A 115 -4.41 0.15 3.48
CA PRO A 115 -4.62 1.58 3.27
C PRO A 115 -4.31 2.35 4.55
N ASN A 116 -3.85 3.61 4.39
CA ASN A 116 -3.64 4.51 5.52
C ASN A 116 -4.96 5.07 6.09
N ILE A 117 -6.00 5.07 5.26
CA ILE A 117 -7.34 5.57 5.57
C ILE A 117 -8.26 4.36 5.73
N PRO A 118 -8.82 4.12 6.92
CA PRO A 118 -9.65 2.92 7.17
C PRO A 118 -10.86 2.78 6.24
N GLU A 119 -11.47 3.88 5.82
CA GLU A 119 -12.61 3.90 4.90
C GLU A 119 -12.25 3.32 3.52
N ASP A 120 -11.01 3.53 3.07
CA ASP A 120 -10.53 2.96 1.81
C ASP A 120 -10.50 1.42 1.87
N TYR A 121 -10.28 0.82 3.04
CA TYR A 121 -10.40 -0.63 3.22
C TYR A 121 -11.81 -1.12 2.88
N VAL A 122 -12.83 -0.46 3.40
CA VAL A 122 -14.23 -0.79 3.13
C VAL A 122 -14.55 -0.65 1.64
N HIS A 123 -14.06 0.43 1.00
CA HIS A 123 -14.22 0.65 -0.43
C HIS A 123 -13.51 -0.41 -1.28
N ARG A 124 -12.35 -0.92 -0.84
CA ARG A 124 -11.62 -1.99 -1.53
C ARG A 124 -12.39 -3.30 -1.46
N ILE A 125 -12.75 -3.74 -0.25
CA ILE A 125 -13.43 -5.03 -0.08
C ILE A 125 -14.82 -5.03 -0.71
N GLY A 126 -15.52 -3.89 -0.78
CA GLY A 126 -16.78 -3.74 -1.50
C GLY A 126 -16.68 -3.92 -3.03
N ARG A 127 -15.51 -4.26 -3.58
CA ARG A 127 -15.35 -4.67 -4.99
C ARG A 127 -15.65 -6.16 -5.21
N THR A 128 -15.65 -6.98 -4.16
CA THR A 128 -16.06 -8.39 -4.23
C THR A 128 -17.46 -8.61 -3.65
N ALA A 129 -17.93 -9.84 -3.64
CA ALA A 129 -19.22 -10.28 -3.10
C ALA A 129 -20.44 -9.52 -3.67
N ARG A 130 -20.36 -9.04 -4.91
CA ARG A 130 -21.47 -8.38 -5.60
C ARG A 130 -22.48 -9.39 -6.12
N ALA A 131 -23.70 -8.92 -6.38
CA ALA A 131 -24.81 -9.71 -6.92
C ALA A 131 -25.12 -11.00 -6.13
N GLY A 132 -24.88 -10.98 -4.80
CA GLY A 132 -25.17 -12.13 -3.94
C GLY A 132 -24.10 -13.22 -3.91
N ALA A 133 -22.98 -13.03 -4.62
CA ALA A 133 -21.85 -13.94 -4.56
C ALA A 133 -21.08 -13.84 -3.25
N HIS A 134 -20.33 -14.87 -2.89
CA HIS A 134 -19.35 -14.85 -1.81
C HIS A 134 -18.05 -14.25 -2.29
N GLY A 135 -17.34 -13.55 -1.40
CA GLY A 135 -16.05 -12.94 -1.72
C GLY A 135 -15.07 -13.05 -0.55
N ALA A 136 -13.79 -13.06 -0.86
CA ALA A 136 -12.73 -13.07 0.13
C ALA A 136 -11.91 -11.79 0.07
N ALA A 137 -11.53 -11.27 1.24
CA ALA A 137 -10.64 -10.14 1.40
C ALA A 137 -9.44 -10.55 2.25
N ILE A 138 -8.26 -10.59 1.66
CA ILE A 138 -7.03 -11.06 2.30
C ILE A 138 -6.09 -9.88 2.44
N SER A 139 -5.56 -9.66 3.64
CA SER A 139 -4.64 -8.56 3.94
C SER A 139 -3.26 -9.09 4.32
N LEU A 140 -2.22 -8.52 3.73
CA LEU A 140 -0.82 -8.78 4.09
C LEU A 140 -0.32 -7.64 4.97
N CYS A 141 -0.25 -7.88 6.27
CA CYS A 141 0.12 -6.87 7.26
C CYS A 141 1.57 -7.06 7.71
N ASP A 142 2.43 -6.11 7.40
CA ASP A 142 3.78 -6.07 7.98
C ASP A 142 3.79 -5.30 9.32
N PRO A 143 4.90 -5.38 10.09
CA PRO A 143 4.98 -4.72 11.39
C PRO A 143 4.65 -3.22 11.36
N SER A 144 5.03 -2.51 10.29
CA SER A 144 4.77 -1.07 10.15
C SER A 144 3.30 -0.73 9.87
N GLU A 145 2.51 -1.70 9.45
CA GLU A 145 1.10 -1.55 9.07
C GLU A 145 0.11 -1.94 10.18
N GLN A 146 0.58 -2.46 11.31
CA GLN A 146 -0.30 -2.93 12.38
C GLN A 146 -1.20 -1.82 12.97
N THR A 147 -0.74 -0.58 12.96
CA THR A 147 -1.57 0.55 13.38
C THR A 147 -2.74 0.75 12.42
N TYR A 148 -2.51 0.64 11.11
CA TYR A 148 -3.58 0.73 10.11
C TYR A 148 -4.58 -0.41 10.27
N LEU A 149 -4.11 -1.64 10.53
CA LEU A 149 -4.99 -2.78 10.81
C LEU A 149 -5.90 -2.50 12.01
N ARG A 150 -5.34 -2.01 13.12
CA ARG A 150 -6.12 -1.67 14.32
C ARG A 150 -7.19 -0.60 14.04
N ASP A 151 -6.86 0.41 13.24
CA ASP A 151 -7.81 1.47 12.90
C ASP A 151 -8.91 0.97 11.96
N ILE A 152 -8.58 0.07 11.03
CA ILE A 152 -9.56 -0.62 10.18
C ILE A 152 -10.51 -1.45 11.05
N GLU A 153 -10.00 -2.28 11.97
CA GLU A 153 -10.81 -3.11 12.87
C GLU A 153 -11.73 -2.28 13.76
N LYS A 154 -11.27 -1.11 14.22
CA LYS A 154 -12.12 -0.15 14.95
C LYS A 154 -13.27 0.35 14.10
N LEU A 155 -12.99 0.71 12.82
CA LEU A 155 -14.01 1.21 11.90
C LEU A 155 -15.06 0.16 11.59
N ILE A 156 -14.65 -1.07 11.25
CA ILE A 156 -15.58 -2.15 10.91
C ILE A 156 -16.21 -2.81 12.15
N LYS A 157 -15.78 -2.42 13.36
CA LYS A 157 -16.23 -2.95 14.66
C LYS A 157 -16.10 -4.48 14.76
N ASN A 158 -15.14 -5.05 14.07
CA ASN A 158 -14.87 -6.48 14.04
C ASN A 158 -13.38 -6.75 13.94
N ARG A 159 -12.92 -7.83 14.55
CA ARG A 159 -11.55 -8.33 14.38
C ARG A 159 -11.46 -9.14 13.09
N ILE A 160 -10.39 -8.90 12.34
CA ILE A 160 -10.11 -9.65 11.12
C ILE A 160 -9.43 -10.97 11.51
N SER A 161 -9.94 -12.10 11.00
CA SER A 161 -9.43 -13.43 11.31
C SER A 161 -7.96 -13.58 10.89
N VAL A 162 -7.11 -14.06 11.80
CA VAL A 162 -5.69 -14.30 11.50
C VAL A 162 -5.56 -15.62 10.75
N ALA A 163 -5.13 -15.55 9.50
CA ALA A 163 -4.91 -16.72 8.64
C ALA A 163 -3.46 -17.23 8.69
N GLY A 164 -2.53 -16.45 9.26
CA GLY A 164 -1.15 -16.89 9.46
C GLY A 164 -0.21 -15.79 9.94
N GLY A 165 0.92 -16.21 10.50
CA GLY A 165 1.88 -15.33 11.16
C GLY A 165 1.38 -14.85 12.54
N GLU A 166 2.21 -14.05 13.18
CA GLU A 166 1.89 -13.43 14.47
C GLU A 166 2.13 -11.92 14.39
N PRO A 167 1.30 -11.10 15.07
CA PRO A 167 1.57 -9.68 15.17
C PRO A 167 2.91 -9.47 15.88
N SER A 168 3.74 -8.56 15.39
CA SER A 168 4.98 -8.22 16.10
C SER A 168 4.64 -7.48 17.40
N ASN A 169 5.20 -7.93 18.51
CA ASN A 169 5.02 -7.36 19.84
C ASN A 169 5.83 -6.06 20.04
N ASP A 170 6.11 -5.29 18.99
CA ASP A 170 6.85 -4.02 19.11
C ASP A 170 6.00 -2.87 19.70
N GLU A 171 5.26 -3.15 20.79
CA GLU A 171 4.65 -2.07 21.61
C GLU A 171 5.65 -1.38 22.56
N THR A 172 6.91 -1.74 22.53
CA THR A 172 7.93 -1.15 23.41
C THR A 172 9.06 -0.49 22.65
N LYS A 173 8.84 0.67 22.01
CA LYS A 173 9.90 1.70 21.78
C LYS A 173 9.39 2.96 21.06
N SER A 174 8.26 3.51 21.46
CA SER A 174 7.98 4.92 21.15
C SER A 174 7.65 5.76 22.40
N SER A 175 8.36 5.52 23.51
CA SER A 175 8.53 6.55 24.51
C SER A 175 9.63 7.47 24.01
N VAL A 176 9.24 8.51 23.31
CA VAL A 176 10.07 9.68 23.01
C VAL A 176 10.73 10.14 24.31
N LYS A 177 12.02 9.87 24.45
CA LYS A 177 12.85 10.54 25.44
C LYS A 177 12.86 12.03 25.10
N HIS A 178 12.00 12.80 25.75
CA HIS A 178 12.21 14.24 25.92
C HIS A 178 13.50 14.40 26.75
N GLY A 179 14.62 14.52 26.06
CA GLY A 179 15.88 14.84 26.63
C GLY A 179 15.77 16.23 27.23
N LYS A 180 15.85 16.30 28.57
CA LYS A 180 16.14 17.53 29.32
C LYS A 180 17.39 18.16 28.72
N GLN A 181 17.26 19.34 28.14
CA GLN A 181 18.37 20.20 27.81
C GLN A 181 19.06 20.60 29.13
N GLN A 182 20.19 19.97 29.44
CA GLN A 182 21.14 20.52 30.41
C GLN A 182 21.79 21.73 29.76
N LYS A 183 21.58 22.89 30.38
CA LYS A 183 22.36 24.10 30.15
C LYS A 183 23.81 23.82 30.54
N ASN A 184 24.66 23.65 29.55
CA ASN A 184 26.11 23.73 29.76
C ASN A 184 26.54 25.19 29.57
N GLU A 185 27.00 25.77 30.66
CA GLU A 185 27.67 27.06 30.68
C GLU A 185 28.95 27.01 29.83
N VAL A 186 29.08 27.99 28.96
CA VAL A 186 30.25 28.19 28.10
C VAL A 186 31.30 28.97 28.87
N PRO A 187 32.52 28.47 29.07
CA PRO A 187 33.61 29.29 29.57
C PRO A 187 34.11 30.23 28.48
N GLN A 188 34.03 31.51 28.70
CA GLN A 188 34.67 32.54 27.88
C GLN A 188 36.19 32.34 27.90
N ASN A 189 36.79 32.03 26.79
CA ASN A 189 38.23 32.13 26.59
C ASN A 189 38.55 33.07 25.43
N ASN A 190 39.01 34.22 25.82
CA ASN A 190 39.35 35.39 25.05
C ASN A 190 40.75 35.20 24.43
N LYS A 191 40.85 34.79 23.16
CA LYS A 191 42.13 34.91 22.42
C LYS A 191 41.91 35.60 21.09
N ARG A 192 42.30 36.89 21.07
CA ARG A 192 42.49 37.74 19.92
C ARG A 192 43.37 37.03 18.85
N ARG A 193 42.87 36.74 17.68
CA ARG A 193 43.69 36.40 16.51
C ARG A 193 43.61 37.51 15.49
N LYS A 194 44.81 38.08 15.22
CA LYS A 194 45.10 39.15 14.28
C LYS A 194 44.72 38.74 12.84
N PHE A 195 43.91 39.56 12.16
CA PHE A 195 43.70 39.49 10.73
C PHE A 195 44.91 39.90 9.96
N LYS A 196 45.53 39.02 9.17
CA LYS A 196 46.48 39.38 8.12
C LYS A 196 45.72 39.68 6.83
N ARG A 197 45.78 40.93 6.43
CA ARG A 197 45.29 41.43 5.14
C ARG A 197 46.19 40.89 4.03
N PHE A 198 45.64 40.07 3.10
CA PHE A 198 46.31 39.74 1.85
C PHE A 198 45.84 40.69 0.75
N HIS A 199 46.80 41.52 0.28
CA HIS A 199 46.62 42.35 -0.90
C HIS A 199 46.66 41.49 -2.15
N ARG A 200 45.58 41.53 -2.96
CA ARG A 200 45.51 40.92 -4.27
C ARG A 200 45.88 41.98 -5.32
N LYS A 201 47.07 41.88 -5.91
CA LYS A 201 47.50 42.66 -7.03
C LYS A 201 46.68 42.32 -8.29
N ARG A 202 46.10 43.35 -8.89
CA ARG A 202 45.60 43.32 -10.27
C ARG A 202 46.82 43.37 -11.22
N SER A 203 46.86 42.47 -12.20
CA SER A 203 47.65 42.70 -13.42
C SER A 203 46.72 42.65 -14.62
N ALA A 204 46.64 43.79 -15.30
CA ALA A 204 46.04 43.94 -16.61
C ALA A 204 47.07 43.56 -17.68
N ARG A 205 46.61 42.95 -18.81
CA ARG A 205 47.18 43.00 -20.19
C ARG A 205 46.14 42.24 -21.02
N ALA A 206 45.39 42.83 -21.95
CA ALA A 206 45.70 43.45 -23.25
C ALA A 206 46.39 42.48 -24.23
N ALA A 207 45.63 41.94 -25.11
CA ALA A 207 45.72 41.89 -26.58
C ALA A 207 44.64 40.98 -27.08
#